data_eee690c62308b064b8515efb8970796e
#
_entry.id   eee690c62308b064b8515efb8970796e
#
_cell.length_a   1.000
_cell.length_b   1.000
_cell.length_c   1.000
_cell.angle_alpha   90.00
_cell.angle_beta   90.00
_cell.angle_gamma   90.00
#
_symmetry.space_group_name_H-M   'P 1'
#
loop_
_entity.id
_entity.type
_entity.pdbx_description
1 polymer ?
#
loop_
_entity_poly.entity_id
_entity_poly.type
_entity_poly.pdbx_seq_one_letter_code
_entity_poly.pdbx_strand_id
1 'polypeptide(L)'
;MAGAVAGPPSVKVKRKSSHRKGERSRADRHRWYDCLVGIVSPGFQGRPRSSEPALPPGQYLTEDFPVLSAGPTPKVPLDSWEFVITTETGAEYRWSWSELMALPQETPEVDIHCVTRWSKLGTTWQGVSLDTLLDGIDTNAAYVTAHSYGGYTTNLPLDDLRGGRAWVAHTFEGGDLPAEHGGPARLLVPHLYFWKSAKWVRGLRLMTADRPGFWEAAGYHDYGDPWREQRYQGD
;
A
#
# COMPACT_ATOMS: atom_id res chain seq x y z
N MET A 1 28.76 26.25 30.27
CA MET A 1 29.75 25.18 30.13
C MET A 1 29.27 24.31 29.00
N ALA A 2 29.98 24.39 27.87
CA ALA A 2 29.63 23.66 26.64
C ALA A 2 30.36 22.31 26.64
N GLY A 3 29.63 21.22 26.44
CA GLY A 3 30.18 19.87 26.24
C GLY A 3 30.07 19.45 24.79
N ALA A 4 31.20 19.40 24.10
CA ALA A 4 31.31 18.93 22.73
C ALA A 4 31.26 17.40 22.67
N VAL A 5 30.44 16.83 21.75
CA VAL A 5 30.43 15.41 21.41
C VAL A 5 31.21 15.20 20.12
N ALA A 6 32.22 14.33 20.20
CA ALA A 6 33.12 13.99 19.12
C ALA A 6 32.49 13.01 18.12
N GLY A 7 32.71 13.22 16.81
CA GLY A 7 32.32 12.33 15.73
C GLY A 7 33.34 11.19 15.50
N PRO A 8 32.95 10.10 14.81
CA PRO A 8 33.77 8.92 14.62
C PRO A 8 34.86 9.11 13.53
N PRO A 9 35.96 8.31 13.58
CA PRO A 9 37.14 8.49 12.76
C PRO A 9 37.03 7.92 11.34
N SER A 10 37.62 8.61 10.39
CA SER A 10 37.73 8.25 8.99
C SER A 10 38.82 7.17 8.74
N VAL A 11 38.45 6.11 8.01
CA VAL A 11 39.39 5.06 7.58
C VAL A 11 39.93 5.38 6.18
N LYS A 12 41.26 5.56 6.08
CA LYS A 12 41.97 5.70 4.82
C LYS A 12 42.36 4.34 4.26
N VAL A 13 41.92 4.02 3.04
CA VAL A 13 42.37 2.83 2.30
C VAL A 13 43.47 3.23 1.33
N LYS A 14 44.65 2.62 1.50
CA LYS A 14 45.83 2.79 0.60
C LYS A 14 45.68 1.92 -0.63
N ARG A 15 45.80 2.52 -1.82
CA ARG A 15 46.01 1.82 -3.10
C ARG A 15 47.48 1.46 -3.25
N LYS A 16 47.78 0.19 -3.55
CA LYS A 16 49.10 -0.26 -4.06
C LYS A 16 49.01 -0.45 -5.56
N SER A 17 49.87 0.29 -6.28
CA SER A 17 50.17 0.08 -7.68
C SER A 17 51.33 -0.93 -7.79
N SER A 18 51.27 -1.85 -8.72
CA SER A 18 52.44 -2.60 -9.17
C SER A 18 52.43 -2.70 -10.71
N HIS A 19 53.38 -2.00 -11.28
CA HIS A 19 53.83 -2.15 -12.66
C HIS A 19 54.63 -3.44 -12.79
N ARG A 20 54.44 -4.19 -13.87
CA ARG A 20 55.53 -4.95 -14.51
C ARG A 20 55.32 -5.02 -16.03
N LYS A 21 56.35 -4.55 -16.73
CA LYS A 21 56.60 -4.68 -18.17
C LYS A 21 57.07 -6.10 -18.50
N GLY A 22 56.82 -6.55 -19.71
CA GLY A 22 57.44 -7.72 -20.30
C GLY A 22 57.03 -7.88 -21.77
N GLU A 23 58.00 -7.64 -22.63
CA GLU A 23 57.98 -7.60 -24.11
C GLU A 23 58.04 -8.97 -24.79
N ARG A 24 57.64 -8.95 -26.11
CA ARG A 24 58.09 -9.71 -27.31
C ARG A 24 57.37 -11.05 -27.57
N SER A 25 56.72 -11.09 -28.66
CA SER A 25 56.94 -11.27 -30.12
C SER A 25 56.79 -12.73 -30.57
N ARG A 26 56.07 -12.91 -31.61
CA ARG A 26 56.11 -13.71 -32.85
C ARG A 26 54.72 -14.20 -33.22
N ALA A 27 54.19 -13.57 -34.20
CA ALA A 27 54.02 -13.96 -35.59
C ALA A 27 53.50 -15.41 -35.83
N ASP A 28 52.43 -15.43 -36.60
CA ASP A 28 51.97 -16.52 -37.46
C ASP A 28 51.40 -17.80 -36.81
N ARG A 29 50.10 -17.90 -36.86
CA ARG A 29 49.40 -18.94 -37.67
C ARG A 29 47.88 -18.94 -37.34
N HIS A 30 47.17 -18.99 -38.49
CA HIS A 30 45.77 -19.43 -38.63
C HIS A 30 44.65 -18.38 -38.49
N ARG A 31 44.53 -17.65 -39.51
CA ARG A 31 43.38 -17.09 -40.20
C ARG A 31 42.35 -18.23 -40.51
N TRP A 32 41.47 -18.54 -39.61
CA TRP A 32 40.24 -19.32 -39.82
C TRP A 32 39.32 -19.16 -38.65
N TYR A 33 38.72 -18.03 -38.40
CA TYR A 33 37.52 -17.83 -37.60
C TYR A 33 36.94 -16.41 -37.75
N ASP A 34 37.10 -15.83 -38.93
CA ASP A 34 36.36 -14.61 -39.30
C ASP A 34 35.22 -14.98 -40.26
N CYS A 35 34.15 -15.58 -39.75
CA CYS A 35 32.88 -15.68 -40.48
C CYS A 35 31.79 -16.30 -39.59
N LEU A 36 31.48 -15.73 -38.43
CA LEU A 36 30.20 -16.02 -37.74
C LEU A 36 29.80 -14.88 -36.80
N VAL A 37 30.00 -13.64 -37.25
CA VAL A 37 29.36 -12.48 -36.60
C VAL A 37 28.48 -11.82 -37.66
N GLY A 38 27.25 -12.23 -37.77
CA GLY A 38 26.36 -11.60 -38.74
C GLY A 38 25.05 -12.32 -38.98
N ILE A 39 24.53 -13.11 -38.04
CA ILE A 39 23.15 -13.57 -38.12
C ILE A 39 22.48 -13.38 -36.76
N VAL A 40 22.42 -12.14 -36.31
CA VAL A 40 21.33 -11.73 -35.42
C VAL A 40 20.29 -11.11 -36.34
N SER A 41 19.25 -11.86 -36.67
CA SER A 41 18.18 -11.37 -37.52
C SER A 41 17.53 -10.14 -36.83
N PRO A 42 17.14 -9.09 -37.60
CA PRO A 42 16.43 -7.94 -37.05
C PRO A 42 15.10 -8.28 -36.37
N GLY A 43 14.66 -9.54 -36.41
CA GLY A 43 13.43 -10.02 -35.78
C GLY A 43 13.53 -10.32 -34.27
N PHE A 44 14.73 -10.29 -33.67
CA PHE A 44 14.94 -10.48 -32.23
C PHE A 44 15.13 -9.18 -31.43
N GLN A 45 14.83 -8.05 -32.03
CA GLN A 45 14.56 -6.86 -31.23
C GLN A 45 13.23 -7.12 -30.53
N GLY A 46 13.31 -7.48 -29.22
CA GLY A 46 12.11 -7.66 -28.40
C GLY A 46 11.18 -6.48 -28.61
N ARG A 47 9.88 -6.74 -28.73
CA ARG A 47 8.86 -5.68 -28.79
C ARG A 47 9.21 -4.65 -27.72
N PRO A 48 9.21 -3.34 -28.04
CA PRO A 48 9.28 -2.33 -27.00
C PRO A 48 8.28 -2.75 -25.93
N ARG A 49 8.75 -2.84 -24.67
CA ARG A 49 7.82 -2.99 -23.55
C ARG A 49 6.82 -1.85 -23.70
N SER A 50 5.56 -2.19 -23.85
CA SER A 50 4.49 -1.20 -23.86
C SER A 50 4.71 -0.30 -22.65
N SER A 51 4.64 1.01 -22.85
CA SER A 51 4.69 2.03 -21.79
C SER A 51 3.41 2.01 -20.94
N GLU A 52 2.58 0.98 -21.09
CA GLU A 52 1.37 0.79 -20.29
C GLU A 52 1.77 0.45 -18.86
N PRO A 53 1.19 1.12 -17.87
CA PRO A 53 1.43 0.84 -16.47
C PRO A 53 1.09 -0.62 -16.17
N ALA A 54 1.87 -1.24 -15.29
CA ALA A 54 1.60 -2.60 -14.85
C ALA A 54 0.31 -2.62 -14.02
N LEU A 55 -0.66 -3.44 -14.41
CA LEU A 55 -1.89 -3.68 -13.66
C LEU A 55 -1.88 -5.09 -13.06
N PRO A 56 -2.54 -5.30 -11.92
CA PRO A 56 -2.76 -6.66 -11.42
C PRO A 56 -3.51 -7.53 -12.43
N PRO A 57 -3.38 -8.86 -12.39
CA PRO A 57 -4.05 -9.75 -13.31
C PRO A 57 -5.57 -9.52 -13.36
N GLY A 58 -6.15 -9.55 -14.56
CA GLY A 58 -7.59 -9.38 -14.79
C GLY A 58 -8.16 -7.98 -14.50
N GLN A 59 -7.31 -6.97 -14.28
CA GLN A 59 -7.73 -5.58 -14.09
C GLN A 59 -7.66 -4.79 -15.40
N TYR A 60 -8.51 -3.75 -15.51
CA TYR A 60 -8.44 -2.73 -16.55
C TYR A 60 -8.32 -1.33 -15.93
N LEU A 61 -7.66 -0.42 -16.62
CA LEU A 61 -7.51 0.97 -16.19
C LEU A 61 -8.81 1.76 -16.39
N THR A 62 -9.17 2.60 -15.41
CA THR A 62 -10.27 3.55 -15.53
C THR A 62 -9.87 4.95 -15.06
N GLU A 63 -10.40 5.96 -15.73
CA GLU A 63 -10.33 7.35 -15.28
C GLU A 63 -11.46 7.68 -14.27
N ASP A 64 -12.53 6.90 -14.29
CA ASP A 64 -13.66 7.08 -13.38
C ASP A 64 -13.33 6.57 -11.98
N PHE A 65 -14.15 7.01 -11.01
CA PHE A 65 -14.18 6.43 -9.67
C PHE A 65 -15.57 5.82 -9.43
N PRO A 66 -15.79 4.55 -9.83
CA PRO A 66 -17.11 3.93 -9.72
C PRO A 66 -17.60 3.83 -8.27
N VAL A 67 -18.86 4.16 -8.05
CA VAL A 67 -19.51 4.04 -6.74
C VAL A 67 -20.09 2.63 -6.58
N LEU A 68 -19.47 1.84 -5.70
CA LEU A 68 -19.96 0.51 -5.31
C LEU A 68 -20.20 0.49 -3.79
N SER A 69 -21.32 -0.03 -3.34
CA SER A 69 -21.66 -0.05 -1.93
C SER A 69 -22.48 -1.31 -1.60
N ALA A 70 -22.28 -1.85 -0.39
CA ALA A 70 -23.06 -2.96 0.17
C ALA A 70 -24.41 -2.52 0.77
N GLY A 71 -24.67 -1.21 0.81
CA GLY A 71 -25.89 -0.64 1.39
C GLY A 71 -26.03 0.85 1.10
N PRO A 72 -27.03 1.52 1.66
CA PRO A 72 -27.23 2.95 1.47
C PRO A 72 -26.08 3.77 2.09
N THR A 73 -25.82 4.94 1.50
CA THR A 73 -24.87 5.92 2.05
C THR A 73 -25.40 6.47 3.38
N PRO A 74 -24.71 6.25 4.51
CA PRO A 74 -25.15 6.80 5.79
C PRO A 74 -24.93 8.30 5.84
N LYS A 75 -25.73 9.00 6.60
CA LYS A 75 -25.47 10.39 7.00
C LYS A 75 -24.61 10.36 8.26
N VAL A 76 -23.40 10.88 8.17
CA VAL A 76 -22.44 10.91 9.29
C VAL A 76 -22.05 12.37 9.56
N PRO A 77 -22.73 13.04 10.51
CA PRO A 77 -22.39 14.41 10.91
C PRO A 77 -21.01 14.47 11.57
N LEU A 78 -20.23 15.50 11.28
CA LEU A 78 -18.86 15.69 11.83
C LEU A 78 -18.84 15.89 13.34
N ASP A 79 -19.88 16.50 13.89
CA ASP A 79 -20.03 16.75 15.33
C ASP A 79 -20.25 15.48 16.16
N SER A 80 -20.71 14.41 15.52
CA SER A 80 -20.92 13.08 16.13
C SER A 80 -19.97 12.02 15.58
N TRP A 81 -19.09 12.40 14.67
CA TRP A 81 -18.09 11.47 14.13
C TRP A 81 -17.02 11.14 15.17
N GLU A 82 -16.73 9.88 15.32
CA GLU A 82 -15.60 9.38 16.12
C GLU A 82 -14.90 8.23 15.40
N PHE A 83 -13.62 8.09 15.67
CA PHE A 83 -12.85 6.91 15.33
C PHE A 83 -12.38 6.24 16.60
N VAL A 84 -12.63 4.94 16.74
CA VAL A 84 -12.34 4.21 17.98
C VAL A 84 -11.48 2.99 17.69
N ILE A 85 -10.35 2.85 18.37
CA ILE A 85 -9.58 1.60 18.38
C ILE A 85 -9.88 0.89 19.69
N THR A 86 -10.43 -0.32 19.62
CA THR A 86 -10.66 -1.19 20.78
C THR A 86 -9.66 -2.34 20.73
N THR A 87 -8.85 -2.50 21.76
CA THR A 87 -7.87 -3.59 21.86
C THR A 87 -8.54 -4.92 22.20
N GLU A 88 -7.80 -6.02 22.07
CA GLU A 88 -8.24 -7.36 22.49
C GLU A 88 -8.50 -7.46 24.00
N THR A 89 -7.93 -6.56 24.79
CA THR A 89 -8.14 -6.47 26.25
C THR A 89 -9.34 -5.58 26.60
N GLY A 90 -9.94 -4.91 25.62
CA GLY A 90 -11.10 -4.03 25.79
C GLY A 90 -10.72 -2.57 26.10
N ALA A 91 -9.44 -2.19 26.09
CA ALA A 91 -9.05 -0.78 26.17
C ALA A 91 -9.50 -0.03 24.90
N GLU A 92 -9.95 1.20 25.07
CA GLU A 92 -10.47 2.02 23.96
C GLU A 92 -9.69 3.32 23.84
N TYR A 93 -9.31 3.65 22.59
CA TYR A 93 -8.67 4.90 22.20
C TYR A 93 -9.61 5.59 21.22
N ARG A 94 -9.95 6.86 21.47
CA ARG A 94 -10.99 7.59 20.75
C ARG A 94 -10.45 8.91 20.22
N TRP A 95 -10.86 9.25 19.01
CA TRP A 95 -10.63 10.54 18.39
C TRP A 95 -11.95 11.09 17.84
N SER A 96 -12.32 12.28 18.26
CA SER A 96 -13.32 13.10 17.60
C SER A 96 -12.78 13.58 16.24
N TRP A 97 -13.64 14.15 15.41
CA TRP A 97 -13.22 14.72 14.14
C TRP A 97 -12.13 15.80 14.32
N SER A 98 -12.32 16.71 15.28
CA SER A 98 -11.34 17.76 15.56
C SER A 98 -9.99 17.23 16.05
N GLU A 99 -10.00 16.16 16.85
CA GLU A 99 -8.76 15.51 17.31
C GLU A 99 -8.06 14.80 16.17
N LEU A 100 -8.80 14.07 15.29
CA LEU A 100 -8.22 13.46 14.09
C LEU A 100 -7.56 14.50 13.19
N MET A 101 -8.24 15.62 12.95
CA MET A 101 -7.72 16.71 12.10
C MET A 101 -6.52 17.44 12.71
N ALA A 102 -6.30 17.36 14.02
CA ALA A 102 -5.14 17.92 14.71
C ALA A 102 -3.90 17.02 14.68
N LEU A 103 -4.05 15.73 14.30
CA LEU A 103 -2.94 14.81 14.14
C LEU A 103 -2.12 15.14 12.88
N PRO A 104 -0.87 14.64 12.77
CA PRO A 104 -0.08 14.74 11.55
C PRO A 104 -0.85 14.18 10.35
N GLN A 105 -0.99 14.99 9.30
CA GLN A 105 -1.67 14.64 8.07
C GLN A 105 -0.64 14.20 7.02
N GLU A 106 -0.92 13.11 6.32
CA GLU A 106 -0.13 12.60 5.21
C GLU A 106 -0.91 12.71 3.90
N THR A 107 -0.18 12.83 2.79
CA THR A 107 -0.78 12.90 1.44
C THR A 107 -0.20 11.79 0.57
N PRO A 108 -0.66 10.52 0.76
CA PRO A 108 -0.22 9.43 -0.08
C PRO A 108 -0.79 9.54 -1.51
N GLU A 109 0.07 9.23 -2.50
CA GLU A 109 -0.32 8.94 -3.87
C GLU A 109 -0.26 7.43 -4.08
N VAL A 110 -1.38 6.82 -4.40
CA VAL A 110 -1.52 5.36 -4.44
C VAL A 110 -2.43 4.89 -5.57
N ASP A 111 -2.20 3.64 -5.98
CA ASP A 111 -3.09 2.93 -6.89
C ASP A 111 -4.17 2.20 -6.10
N ILE A 112 -5.39 2.16 -6.63
CA ILE A 112 -6.50 1.43 -6.03
C ILE A 112 -7.06 0.40 -7.00
N HIS A 113 -7.38 -0.80 -6.49
CA HIS A 113 -7.80 -1.94 -7.28
C HIS A 113 -9.12 -2.52 -6.74
N CYS A 114 -10.15 -2.56 -7.57
CA CYS A 114 -11.44 -3.11 -7.17
C CYS A 114 -11.57 -4.58 -7.60
N VAL A 115 -12.22 -5.39 -6.77
CA VAL A 115 -12.55 -6.79 -7.11
C VAL A 115 -13.39 -6.89 -8.39
N THR A 116 -14.16 -5.86 -8.72
CA THR A 116 -14.95 -5.75 -9.97
C THR A 116 -14.11 -5.38 -11.20
N ARG A 117 -12.79 -5.55 -11.10
CA ARG A 117 -11.78 -5.52 -12.16
C ARG A 117 -11.32 -4.15 -12.65
N TRP A 118 -11.76 -3.05 -12.08
CA TRP A 118 -11.19 -1.75 -12.42
C TRP A 118 -10.03 -1.39 -11.50
N SER A 119 -9.06 -0.67 -12.05
CA SER A 119 -7.96 -0.03 -11.32
C SER A 119 -7.90 1.43 -11.67
N LYS A 120 -7.65 2.28 -10.68
CA LYS A 120 -7.37 3.70 -10.86
C LYS A 120 -6.01 3.99 -10.26
N LEU A 121 -5.10 4.53 -11.08
CA LEU A 121 -3.71 4.74 -10.71
C LEU A 121 -3.46 6.19 -10.29
N GLY A 122 -2.40 6.40 -9.48
CA GLY A 122 -1.92 7.71 -9.09
C GLY A 122 -2.95 8.55 -8.35
N THR A 123 -3.83 7.94 -7.55
CA THR A 123 -4.85 8.66 -6.78
C THR A 123 -4.25 9.34 -5.56
N THR A 124 -4.54 10.63 -5.39
CA THR A 124 -4.05 11.45 -4.27
C THR A 124 -5.08 11.50 -3.15
N TRP A 125 -4.67 11.16 -1.95
CA TRP A 125 -5.49 11.17 -0.75
C TRP A 125 -4.87 12.05 0.32
N GLN A 126 -5.66 12.49 1.30
CA GLN A 126 -5.12 13.03 2.54
C GLN A 126 -5.79 12.35 3.73
N GLY A 127 -5.01 12.06 4.76
CA GLY A 127 -5.49 11.40 5.96
C GLY A 127 -4.44 11.25 7.03
N VAL A 128 -4.82 10.60 8.14
CA VAL A 128 -3.94 10.25 9.25
C VAL A 128 -3.46 8.82 9.07
N SER A 129 -2.15 8.59 9.16
CA SER A 129 -1.56 7.25 9.10
C SER A 129 -2.05 6.39 10.24
N LEU A 130 -2.29 5.10 9.97
CA LEU A 130 -2.58 4.12 11.02
C LEU A 130 -1.39 3.92 11.96
N ASP A 131 -0.16 4.16 11.51
CA ASP A 131 1.00 4.17 12.42
C ASP A 131 0.84 5.23 13.51
N THR A 132 0.38 6.43 13.16
CA THR A 132 0.09 7.51 14.12
C THR A 132 -1.04 7.14 15.09
N LEU A 133 -2.11 6.51 14.61
CA LEU A 133 -3.26 6.13 15.43
C LEU A 133 -2.98 4.89 16.31
N LEU A 134 -2.04 4.05 15.92
CA LEU A 134 -1.62 2.85 16.65
C LEU A 134 -0.40 3.10 17.54
N ASP A 135 0.19 4.30 17.47
CA ASP A 135 1.35 4.65 18.31
C ASP A 135 0.99 4.62 19.79
N GLY A 136 1.84 3.97 20.60
CA GLY A 136 1.62 3.83 22.03
C GLY A 136 0.49 2.88 22.44
N ILE A 137 -0.18 2.20 21.49
CA ILE A 137 -1.17 1.16 21.80
C ILE A 137 -0.44 -0.17 22.03
N ASP A 138 -0.44 -0.65 23.27
CA ASP A 138 0.10 -1.97 23.61
C ASP A 138 -0.93 -3.05 23.27
N THR A 139 -0.54 -4.01 22.42
CA THR A 139 -1.43 -5.06 21.91
C THR A 139 -0.66 -6.31 21.47
N ASN A 140 -1.24 -7.47 21.73
CA ASN A 140 -0.82 -8.77 21.18
C ASN A 140 -1.69 -9.23 20.02
N ALA A 141 -2.52 -8.35 19.48
CA ALA A 141 -3.39 -8.66 18.35
C ALA A 141 -2.57 -8.90 17.08
N ALA A 142 -2.97 -9.90 16.31
CA ALA A 142 -2.44 -10.20 14.98
C ALA A 142 -3.40 -9.75 13.86
N TYR A 143 -4.66 -9.51 14.19
CA TYR A 143 -5.73 -9.18 13.25
C TYR A 143 -6.53 -7.97 13.71
N VAL A 144 -7.27 -7.41 12.77
CA VAL A 144 -8.18 -6.30 13.03
C VAL A 144 -9.47 -6.48 12.24
N THR A 145 -10.61 -6.10 12.83
CA THR A 145 -11.84 -5.85 12.10
C THR A 145 -12.07 -4.35 12.03
N ALA A 146 -12.13 -3.79 10.81
CA ALA A 146 -12.57 -2.43 10.58
C ALA A 146 -14.11 -2.38 10.60
N HIS A 147 -14.66 -1.34 11.24
CA HIS A 147 -16.09 -1.11 11.40
C HIS A 147 -16.48 0.22 10.78
N SER A 148 -17.64 0.23 10.11
CA SER A 148 -18.22 1.41 9.46
C SER A 148 -19.50 1.86 10.13
N TYR A 149 -19.85 3.14 9.99
CA TYR A 149 -21.15 3.70 10.45
C TYR A 149 -22.36 3.02 9.80
N GLY A 150 -22.21 2.49 8.58
CA GLY A 150 -23.25 1.71 7.89
C GLY A 150 -23.34 0.24 8.30
N GLY A 151 -22.61 -0.20 9.33
CA GLY A 151 -22.58 -1.60 9.78
C GLY A 151 -21.70 -2.53 8.92
N TYR A 152 -21.04 -2.02 7.89
CA TYR A 152 -20.05 -2.79 7.12
C TYR A 152 -18.83 -3.13 7.97
N THR A 153 -18.27 -4.31 7.75
CA THR A 153 -17.04 -4.77 8.39
C THR A 153 -16.12 -5.45 7.39
N THR A 154 -14.81 -5.38 7.62
CA THR A 154 -13.80 -6.18 6.91
C THR A 154 -12.66 -6.52 7.85
N ASN A 155 -12.08 -7.71 7.68
CA ASN A 155 -10.92 -8.17 8.44
C ASN A 155 -9.63 -7.86 7.70
N LEU A 156 -8.54 -7.66 8.45
CA LEU A 156 -7.19 -7.47 7.94
C LEU A 156 -6.16 -8.03 8.95
N PRO A 157 -4.99 -8.50 8.50
CA PRO A 157 -3.82 -8.60 9.37
C PRO A 157 -3.47 -7.22 9.93
N LEU A 158 -3.14 -7.13 11.21
CA LEU A 158 -2.76 -5.85 11.84
C LEU A 158 -1.50 -5.26 11.21
N ASP A 159 -0.56 -6.10 10.77
CA ASP A 159 0.67 -5.67 10.12
C ASP A 159 0.41 -4.94 8.78
N ASP A 160 -0.69 -5.19 8.12
CA ASP A 160 -1.07 -4.49 6.88
C ASP A 160 -1.54 -3.05 7.12
N LEU A 161 -1.81 -2.68 8.36
CA LEU A 161 -2.15 -1.31 8.76
C LEU A 161 -0.93 -0.50 9.23
N ARG A 162 0.25 -1.10 9.30
CA ARG A 162 1.49 -0.49 9.80
C ARG A 162 2.51 -0.28 8.67
N GLY A 163 3.57 0.49 8.99
CA GLY A 163 4.68 0.73 8.07
C GLY A 163 4.32 1.64 6.89
N GLY A 164 3.50 2.65 7.10
CA GLY A 164 3.11 3.62 6.07
C GLY A 164 2.25 3.01 4.98
N ARG A 165 1.41 2.02 5.29
CA ARG A 165 0.62 1.27 4.31
C ARG A 165 -0.88 1.48 4.41
N ALA A 166 -1.36 2.19 5.45
CA ALA A 166 -2.79 2.41 5.66
C ALA A 166 -3.08 3.74 6.35
N TRP A 167 -4.23 4.34 6.00
CA TRP A 167 -4.66 5.65 6.49
C TRP A 167 -6.16 5.67 6.80
N VAL A 168 -6.55 6.56 7.72
CA VAL A 168 -7.92 7.09 7.81
C VAL A 168 -7.95 8.32 6.93
N ALA A 169 -8.43 8.16 5.69
CA ALA A 169 -8.43 9.20 4.66
C ALA A 169 -9.74 9.98 4.65
N HIS A 170 -9.66 11.31 4.51
CA HIS A 170 -10.81 12.23 4.52
C HIS A 170 -10.89 13.15 3.29
N THR A 171 -9.81 13.23 2.46
CA THR A 171 -9.87 13.91 1.17
C THR A 171 -9.49 12.97 0.02
N PHE A 172 -9.92 13.33 -1.18
CA PHE A 172 -9.61 12.67 -2.43
C PHE A 172 -9.40 13.72 -3.51
N GLU A 173 -8.27 13.64 -4.25
CA GLU A 173 -7.90 14.58 -5.32
C GLU A 173 -8.00 16.06 -4.88
N GLY A 174 -7.56 16.34 -3.64
CA GLY A 174 -7.51 17.69 -3.07
C GLY A 174 -8.85 18.27 -2.61
N GLY A 175 -9.95 17.52 -2.72
CA GLY A 175 -11.28 17.90 -2.23
C GLY A 175 -11.75 17.02 -1.07
N ASP A 176 -12.81 17.44 -0.39
CA ASP A 176 -13.49 16.62 0.62
C ASP A 176 -13.92 15.29 0.01
N LEU A 177 -13.75 14.20 0.75
CA LEU A 177 -14.14 12.88 0.28
C LEU A 177 -15.68 12.80 0.12
N PRO A 178 -16.19 12.55 -1.11
CA PRO A 178 -17.63 12.46 -1.33
C PRO A 178 -18.28 11.38 -0.46
N ALA A 179 -19.52 11.64 0.00
CA ALA A 179 -20.22 10.75 0.90
C ALA A 179 -20.35 9.31 0.34
N GLU A 180 -20.65 9.17 -0.96
CA GLU A 180 -20.78 7.88 -1.67
C GLU A 180 -19.46 7.12 -1.78
N HIS A 181 -18.31 7.81 -1.67
CA HIS A 181 -16.98 7.23 -1.64
C HIS A 181 -16.44 6.98 -0.23
N GLY A 182 -17.25 7.26 0.81
CA GLY A 182 -16.94 6.94 2.19
C GLY A 182 -16.69 8.15 3.08
N GLY A 183 -17.01 9.38 2.62
CA GLY A 183 -16.93 10.58 3.45
C GLY A 183 -17.85 10.51 4.68
N PRO A 184 -17.46 11.16 5.79
CA PRO A 184 -16.34 12.10 5.93
C PRO A 184 -14.95 11.42 5.99
N ALA A 185 -14.85 10.15 6.38
CA ALA A 185 -13.60 9.42 6.37
C ALA A 185 -13.77 7.93 6.05
N ARG A 186 -12.76 7.37 5.38
CA ARG A 186 -12.68 5.96 5.06
C ARG A 186 -11.34 5.35 5.47
N LEU A 187 -11.31 4.06 5.67
CA LEU A 187 -10.04 3.33 5.69
C LEU A 187 -9.48 3.27 4.26
N LEU A 188 -8.17 3.46 4.11
CA LEU A 188 -7.43 3.33 2.87
C LEU A 188 -6.30 2.33 3.06
N VAL A 189 -6.38 1.17 2.39
CA VAL A 189 -5.40 0.07 2.40
C VAL A 189 -5.14 -0.30 0.94
N PRO A 190 -4.32 0.47 0.22
CA PRO A 190 -4.27 0.43 -1.26
C PRO A 190 -3.65 -0.84 -1.82
N HIS A 191 -2.79 -1.54 -1.08
CA HIS A 191 -2.15 -2.78 -1.51
C HIS A 191 -3.08 -4.00 -1.52
N LEU A 192 -4.30 -3.87 -0.96
CA LEU A 192 -5.35 -4.88 -1.00
C LEU A 192 -6.50 -4.43 -1.89
N TYR A 193 -7.32 -5.37 -2.34
CA TYR A 193 -8.54 -5.00 -3.05
C TYR A 193 -9.41 -4.03 -2.25
N PHE A 194 -10.02 -3.09 -2.93
CA PHE A 194 -10.63 -1.90 -2.35
C PHE A 194 -11.81 -2.13 -1.41
N TRP A 195 -12.36 -3.36 -1.34
CA TRP A 195 -13.34 -3.69 -0.29
C TRP A 195 -12.70 -3.74 1.11
N LYS A 196 -11.37 -3.96 1.21
CA LYS A 196 -10.62 -3.89 2.47
C LYS A 196 -10.48 -2.45 2.97
N SER A 197 -10.68 -1.47 2.11
CA SER A 197 -10.69 -0.03 2.42
C SER A 197 -12.11 0.40 2.80
N ALA A 198 -12.53 0.11 4.03
CA ALA A 198 -13.90 0.33 4.52
C ALA A 198 -14.33 1.80 4.43
N LYS A 199 -15.46 2.08 3.72
CA LYS A 199 -16.11 3.39 3.68
C LYS A 199 -16.73 3.73 5.03
N TRP A 200 -16.86 5.05 5.32
CA TRP A 200 -17.51 5.55 6.54
C TRP A 200 -16.92 4.91 7.80
N VAL A 201 -15.60 4.83 7.84
CA VAL A 201 -14.92 4.13 8.93
C VAL A 201 -15.23 4.78 10.28
N ARG A 202 -15.58 3.92 11.24
CA ARG A 202 -15.88 4.31 12.62
C ARG A 202 -14.80 3.84 13.59
N GLY A 203 -14.07 2.78 13.26
CA GLY A 203 -13.05 2.28 14.15
C GLY A 203 -12.51 0.92 13.78
N LEU A 204 -11.60 0.45 14.62
CA LEU A 204 -10.92 -0.83 14.52
C LEU A 204 -11.10 -1.62 15.80
N ARG A 205 -11.34 -2.92 15.70
CA ARG A 205 -11.24 -3.86 16.81
C ARG A 205 -10.03 -4.75 16.58
N LEU A 206 -9.06 -4.65 17.48
CA LEU A 206 -7.87 -5.49 17.47
C LEU A 206 -8.21 -6.89 18.03
N MET A 207 -7.68 -7.95 17.41
CA MET A 207 -8.04 -9.32 17.72
C MET A 207 -6.81 -10.24 17.63
N THR A 208 -6.78 -11.28 18.48
CA THR A 208 -5.75 -12.33 18.43
C THR A 208 -6.02 -13.40 17.38
N ALA A 209 -7.27 -13.55 16.95
CA ALA A 209 -7.70 -14.49 15.91
C ALA A 209 -8.50 -13.77 14.84
N ASP A 210 -8.31 -14.17 13.59
CA ASP A 210 -9.04 -13.63 12.46
C ASP A 210 -10.54 -13.96 12.50
N ARG A 211 -11.36 -13.03 11.99
CA ARG A 211 -12.80 -13.20 11.85
C ARG A 211 -13.27 -12.55 10.56
N PRO A 212 -13.90 -13.32 9.66
CA PRO A 212 -14.43 -12.79 8.41
C PRO A 212 -15.31 -11.56 8.61
N GLY A 213 -15.11 -10.53 7.80
CA GLY A 213 -16.00 -9.40 7.69
C GLY A 213 -17.19 -9.68 6.77
N PHE A 214 -17.85 -8.61 6.29
CA PHE A 214 -19.08 -8.71 5.51
C PHE A 214 -18.91 -9.49 4.19
N TRP A 215 -17.92 -9.12 3.37
CA TRP A 215 -17.71 -9.78 2.08
C TRP A 215 -16.99 -11.11 2.23
N GLU A 216 -16.06 -11.24 3.16
CA GLU A 216 -15.35 -12.48 3.46
C GLU A 216 -16.34 -13.57 3.90
N ALA A 217 -17.32 -13.24 4.74
CA ALA A 217 -18.40 -14.14 5.12
C ALA A 217 -19.33 -14.50 3.95
N ALA A 218 -19.36 -13.68 2.90
CA ALA A 218 -20.13 -13.92 1.67
C ALA A 218 -19.30 -14.65 0.58
N GLY A 219 -18.08 -15.13 0.90
CA GLY A 219 -17.25 -15.95 -0.01
C GLY A 219 -16.15 -15.18 -0.74
N TYR A 220 -15.86 -13.93 -0.37
CA TYR A 220 -14.67 -13.25 -0.84
C TYR A 220 -13.42 -13.76 -0.13
N HIS A 221 -12.25 -13.51 -0.72
CA HIS A 221 -10.98 -13.94 -0.14
C HIS A 221 -10.66 -13.22 1.17
N ASP A 222 -10.16 -13.92 2.18
CA ASP A 222 -9.89 -13.33 3.50
C ASP A 222 -8.81 -12.25 3.45
N TYR A 223 -7.79 -12.38 2.57
CA TYR A 223 -6.72 -11.41 2.44
C TYR A 223 -6.99 -10.38 1.32
N GLY A 224 -7.20 -10.84 0.08
CA GLY A 224 -7.60 -9.97 -1.02
C GLY A 224 -6.46 -9.21 -1.69
N ASP A 225 -5.32 -9.86 -1.96
CA ASP A 225 -4.20 -9.29 -2.73
C ASP A 225 -4.55 -9.24 -4.23
N PRO A 226 -4.60 -8.04 -4.85
CA PRO A 226 -4.93 -7.91 -6.27
C PRO A 226 -3.88 -8.52 -7.20
N TRP A 227 -2.60 -8.49 -6.82
CA TRP A 227 -1.51 -9.03 -7.63
C TRP A 227 -1.47 -10.56 -7.65
N ARG A 228 -2.09 -11.20 -6.65
CA ARG A 228 -2.31 -12.64 -6.57
C ARG A 228 -3.70 -13.05 -7.06
N GLU A 229 -4.50 -12.09 -7.53
CA GLU A 229 -5.87 -12.26 -7.99
C GLU A 229 -6.81 -12.89 -6.94
N GLN A 230 -6.56 -12.66 -5.66
CA GLN A 230 -7.33 -13.18 -4.53
C GLN A 230 -8.70 -12.51 -4.41
N ARG A 231 -9.67 -12.91 -5.25
CA ARG A 231 -11.03 -12.34 -5.29
C ARG A 231 -11.99 -13.10 -4.39
N TYR A 232 -11.93 -14.43 -4.43
CA TYR A 232 -12.86 -15.33 -3.76
C TYR A 232 -12.13 -16.37 -2.94
N GLN A 233 -12.86 -17.04 -2.04
CA GLN A 233 -12.33 -18.17 -1.29
C GLN A 233 -11.90 -19.27 -2.25
N GLY A 234 -10.65 -19.70 -2.14
CA GLY A 234 -10.06 -20.75 -2.99
C GLY A 234 -9.23 -20.24 -4.16
N ASP A 235 -9.11 -18.92 -4.37
CA ASP A 235 -8.19 -18.30 -5.33
C ASP A 235 -6.71 -18.39 -4.86
#